data_824e99ec03a07c04e8bcdd18c3acb0f2
#
_entry.id   824e99ec03a07c04e8bcdd18c3acb0f2
#
_cell.length_a   1.000
_cell.length_b   1.000
_cell.length_c   1.000
_cell.angle_alpha   90.00
_cell.angle_beta   90.00
_cell.angle_gamma   90.00
#
_symmetry.space_group_name_H-M   'P 1'
#
loop_
_entity.id
_entity.type
_entity.pdbx_description
1 polymer ?
#
loop_
_entity_poly.entity_id
_entity_poly.type
_entity_poly.pdbx_seq_one_letter_code
_entity_poly.pdbx_strand_id
1 'polypeptide(L)'
;MNAKTLRTRLKPHLWYQAYWVVYLIWFFWLDLTITAAKYIIHSPVDDLIPFNEWFIFPYCSWFVLLAAVTALLWWFDTASYDKLCLMMFSGMTLCLIIYMVLPNGLDIRPTAEAIGRENLAMTLMQLIWKADASVNVCPSIHCQSTACMAIAFSGSTLTKQRPWLKAAAWVWAALICASTVFTKQHSIIDMVCGLVLAAVWGVILYGPWKKRQD
;
A
#
# COMPACT_ATOMS: atom_id res chain seq x y z
N MET A 1 -27.27 -20.12 4.93
CA MET A 1 -26.08 -20.91 4.57
C MET A 1 -25.56 -21.56 5.85
N ASN A 2 -25.35 -22.87 5.87
CA ASN A 2 -24.87 -23.60 7.06
C ASN A 2 -23.38 -23.25 7.32
N ALA A 3 -22.97 -23.15 8.60
CA ALA A 3 -21.59 -22.84 9.01
C ALA A 3 -20.54 -23.77 8.37
N LYS A 4 -20.88 -25.05 8.17
CA LYS A 4 -20.04 -26.05 7.51
C LYS A 4 -19.79 -25.68 6.04
N THR A 5 -20.82 -25.26 5.29
CA THR A 5 -20.72 -24.81 3.88
C THR A 5 -19.93 -23.54 3.76
N LEU A 6 -20.13 -22.58 4.68
CA LEU A 6 -19.36 -21.34 4.73
C LEU A 6 -17.86 -21.62 4.97
N ARG A 7 -17.55 -22.46 5.95
CA ARG A 7 -16.17 -22.84 6.27
C ARG A 7 -15.47 -23.53 5.09
N THR A 8 -16.18 -24.43 4.38
CA THR A 8 -15.62 -25.12 3.20
C THR A 8 -15.34 -24.15 2.06
N ARG A 9 -16.17 -23.11 1.88
CA ARG A 9 -15.98 -22.08 0.86
C ARG A 9 -14.82 -21.15 1.16
N LEU A 10 -14.67 -20.68 2.39
CA LEU A 10 -13.69 -19.65 2.76
C LEU A 10 -12.30 -20.21 3.06
N LYS A 11 -12.21 -21.44 3.55
CA LYS A 11 -10.97 -22.06 3.99
C LYS A 11 -9.86 -22.12 2.94
N PRO A 12 -10.14 -22.47 1.65
CA PRO A 12 -9.11 -22.54 0.62
C PRO A 12 -8.40 -21.20 0.38
N HIS A 13 -9.10 -20.09 0.56
CA HIS A 13 -8.58 -18.75 0.30
C HIS A 13 -7.73 -18.20 1.46
N LEU A 14 -7.82 -18.76 2.65
CA LEU A 14 -7.05 -18.31 3.82
C LEU A 14 -5.55 -18.55 3.69
N TRP A 15 -5.11 -19.49 2.87
CA TRP A 15 -3.70 -19.78 2.69
C TRP A 15 -2.90 -18.59 2.14
N TYR A 16 -3.56 -17.67 1.41
CA TYR A 16 -2.93 -16.42 0.98
C TYR A 16 -2.39 -15.60 2.15
N GLN A 17 -3.00 -15.70 3.34
CA GLN A 17 -2.55 -14.97 4.52
C GLN A 17 -1.18 -15.46 5.04
N ALA A 18 -0.76 -16.67 4.68
CA ALA A 18 0.59 -17.15 4.98
C ALA A 18 1.68 -16.30 4.31
N TYR A 19 1.35 -15.61 3.20
CA TYR A 19 2.26 -14.68 2.55
C TYR A 19 2.75 -13.56 3.49
N TRP A 20 1.90 -13.08 4.41
CA TRP A 20 2.27 -12.03 5.34
C TRP A 20 3.46 -12.42 6.24
N VAL A 21 3.54 -13.68 6.61
CA VAL A 21 4.69 -14.18 7.41
C VAL A 21 5.98 -14.09 6.60
N VAL A 22 5.95 -14.56 5.35
CA VAL A 22 7.11 -14.48 4.45
C VAL A 22 7.48 -13.02 4.16
N TYR A 23 6.48 -12.19 3.85
CA TYR A 23 6.66 -10.78 3.57
C TYR A 23 7.30 -10.03 4.75
N LEU A 24 6.76 -10.20 5.95
CA LEU A 24 7.26 -9.50 7.14
C LEU A 24 8.67 -9.94 7.50
N ILE A 25 8.98 -11.23 7.43
CA ILE A 25 10.35 -11.73 7.66
C ILE A 25 11.31 -11.10 6.65
N TRP A 26 10.95 -11.08 5.36
CA TRP A 26 11.79 -10.53 4.30
C TRP A 26 11.92 -9.01 4.42
N PHE A 27 10.83 -8.30 4.68
CA PHE A 27 10.82 -6.85 4.87
C PHE A 27 11.73 -6.42 6.03
N PHE A 28 11.55 -7.01 7.22
CA PHE A 28 12.39 -6.69 8.38
C PHE A 28 13.84 -7.11 8.18
N TRP A 29 14.09 -8.21 7.47
CA TRP A 29 15.46 -8.59 7.12
C TRP A 29 16.12 -7.53 6.23
N LEU A 30 15.41 -7.00 5.22
CA LEU A 30 15.92 -5.91 4.38
C LEU A 30 16.16 -4.63 5.20
N ASP A 31 15.22 -4.26 6.08
CA ASP A 31 15.33 -3.08 6.92
C ASP A 31 16.53 -3.15 7.87
N LEU A 32 16.84 -4.33 8.40
CA LEU A 32 18.00 -4.56 9.26
C LEU A 32 19.32 -4.64 8.49
N THR A 33 19.31 -5.06 7.23
CA THR A 33 20.53 -5.28 6.43
C THR A 33 20.89 -4.10 5.54
N ILE A 34 19.89 -3.38 5.03
CA ILE A 34 20.07 -2.20 4.17
C ILE A 34 19.88 -0.95 5.03
N THR A 35 20.93 -0.54 5.72
CA THR A 35 20.93 0.63 6.61
C THR A 35 21.30 1.93 5.92
N ALA A 36 21.79 1.87 4.67
CA ALA A 36 22.15 3.03 3.87
C ALA A 36 21.70 2.87 2.42
N ALA A 37 21.09 3.90 1.88
CA ALA A 37 20.70 3.94 0.49
C ALA A 37 21.91 4.10 -0.43
N LYS A 38 21.97 3.30 -1.48
CA LYS A 38 22.94 3.47 -2.58
C LYS A 38 22.44 4.50 -3.60
N TYR A 39 21.13 4.58 -3.76
CA TYR A 39 20.47 5.48 -4.70
C TYR A 39 19.49 6.37 -3.94
N ILE A 40 19.68 7.67 -4.00
CA ILE A 40 18.75 8.65 -3.42
C ILE A 40 17.66 8.96 -4.45
N ILE A 41 16.42 8.77 -4.04
CA ILE A 41 15.23 9.08 -4.84
C ILE A 41 14.78 10.49 -4.45
N HIS A 42 14.88 11.42 -5.40
CA HIS A 42 14.49 12.80 -5.21
C HIS A 42 13.94 13.38 -6.52
N SER A 43 12.91 14.17 -6.41
CA SER A 43 12.33 14.97 -7.50
C SER A 43 12.24 16.43 -7.07
N PRO A 44 12.51 17.40 -7.97
CA PRO A 44 12.27 18.83 -7.67
C PRO A 44 10.84 19.13 -7.21
N VAL A 45 9.87 18.28 -7.55
CA VAL A 45 8.49 18.40 -7.07
C VAL A 45 8.38 18.12 -5.57
N ASP A 46 9.25 17.27 -5.03
CA ASP A 46 9.26 16.94 -3.59
C ASP A 46 9.58 18.18 -2.74
N ASP A 47 10.40 19.09 -3.25
CA ASP A 47 10.78 20.33 -2.57
C ASP A 47 9.63 21.33 -2.49
N LEU A 48 8.70 21.27 -3.46
CA LEU A 48 7.51 22.13 -3.51
C LEU A 48 6.41 21.66 -2.57
N ILE A 49 6.43 20.39 -2.15
CA ILE A 49 5.42 19.82 -1.27
C ILE A 49 5.83 20.06 0.18
N PRO A 50 5.08 20.85 0.97
CA PRO A 50 5.44 21.10 2.36
C PRO A 50 5.23 19.85 3.22
N PHE A 51 6.07 19.67 4.24
CA PHE A 51 5.81 18.66 5.27
C PHE A 51 4.57 19.04 6.08
N ASN A 52 3.71 18.07 6.31
CA ASN A 52 2.51 18.22 7.13
C ASN A 52 2.26 16.96 7.97
N GLU A 53 2.50 17.09 9.28
CA GLU A 53 2.35 15.99 10.23
C GLU A 53 0.93 15.45 10.36
N TRP A 54 -0.10 16.25 10.05
CA TRP A 54 -1.49 15.80 10.15
C TRP A 54 -1.85 14.71 9.14
N PHE A 55 -1.08 14.59 8.08
CA PHE A 55 -1.23 13.49 7.14
C PHE A 55 -0.81 12.13 7.71
N ILE A 56 -0.27 12.07 8.95
CA ILE A 56 -0.03 10.80 9.66
C ILE A 56 -1.31 9.99 9.87
N PHE A 57 -2.47 10.64 10.04
CA PHE A 57 -3.73 9.93 10.24
C PHE A 57 -4.18 9.17 8.99
N PRO A 58 -4.30 9.77 7.79
CA PRO A 58 -4.53 9.00 6.58
C PRO A 58 -3.41 7.99 6.29
N TYR A 59 -2.14 8.30 6.59
CA TYR A 59 -1.03 7.36 6.46
C TYR A 59 -1.27 6.10 7.30
N CYS A 60 -1.51 6.24 8.59
CA CYS A 60 -1.79 5.10 9.49
C CYS A 60 -3.10 4.38 9.16
N SER A 61 -4.07 5.06 8.55
CA SER A 61 -5.33 4.43 8.14
C SER A 61 -5.13 3.36 7.05
N TRP A 62 -3.97 3.31 6.41
CA TRP A 62 -3.59 2.25 5.48
C TRP A 62 -3.72 0.86 6.12
N PHE A 63 -3.27 0.69 7.35
CA PHE A 63 -3.37 -0.59 8.07
C PHE A 63 -4.84 -1.01 8.28
N VAL A 64 -5.69 -0.04 8.63
CA VAL A 64 -7.13 -0.27 8.82
C VAL A 64 -7.80 -0.63 7.49
N LEU A 65 -7.49 0.12 6.41
CA LEU A 65 -8.03 -0.13 5.08
C LEU A 65 -7.60 -1.51 4.56
N LEU A 66 -6.34 -1.86 4.75
CA LEU A 66 -5.79 -3.16 4.37
C LEU A 66 -6.55 -4.31 5.02
N ALA A 67 -6.73 -4.24 6.34
CA ALA A 67 -7.48 -5.26 7.09
C ALA A 67 -8.96 -5.29 6.68
N ALA A 68 -9.60 -4.13 6.57
CA ALA A 68 -11.03 -4.02 6.27
C ALA A 68 -11.35 -4.52 4.85
N VAL A 69 -10.63 -4.05 3.83
CA VAL A 69 -10.88 -4.44 2.43
C VAL A 69 -10.59 -5.94 2.23
N THR A 70 -9.48 -6.42 2.79
CA THR A 70 -9.11 -7.83 2.72
C THR A 70 -10.20 -8.71 3.36
N ALA A 71 -10.65 -8.36 4.57
CA ALA A 71 -11.69 -9.11 5.29
C ALA A 71 -13.05 -9.06 4.57
N LEU A 72 -13.47 -7.89 4.09
CA LEU A 72 -14.73 -7.72 3.36
C LEU A 72 -14.75 -8.54 2.06
N LEU A 73 -13.69 -8.48 1.27
CA LEU A 73 -13.60 -9.24 0.03
C LEU A 73 -13.53 -10.74 0.31
N TRP A 74 -12.71 -11.16 1.28
CA TRP A 74 -12.64 -12.56 1.68
C TRP A 74 -13.99 -13.12 2.10
N TRP A 75 -14.78 -12.35 2.85
CA TRP A 75 -16.06 -12.80 3.36
C TRP A 75 -17.17 -12.78 2.31
N PHE A 76 -17.25 -11.71 1.51
CA PHE A 76 -18.38 -11.46 0.62
C PHE A 76 -18.09 -11.74 -0.86
N ASP A 77 -16.83 -11.67 -1.31
CA ASP A 77 -16.44 -11.80 -2.72
C ASP A 77 -15.05 -12.43 -2.86
N THR A 78 -14.98 -13.75 -2.68
CA THR A 78 -13.71 -14.49 -2.73
C THR A 78 -12.98 -14.37 -4.08
N ALA A 79 -13.70 -14.19 -5.18
CA ALA A 79 -13.07 -14.00 -6.50
C ALA A 79 -12.33 -12.66 -6.58
N SER A 80 -12.92 -11.59 -6.04
CA SER A 80 -12.23 -10.29 -5.93
C SER A 80 -11.11 -10.31 -4.88
N TYR A 81 -11.27 -11.09 -3.81
CA TYR A 81 -10.22 -11.33 -2.82
C TYR A 81 -8.99 -12.00 -3.44
N ASP A 82 -9.17 -13.07 -4.23
CA ASP A 82 -8.06 -13.77 -4.89
C ASP A 82 -7.30 -12.83 -5.84
N LYS A 83 -8.04 -12.02 -6.59
CA LYS A 83 -7.44 -11.01 -7.48
C LYS A 83 -6.67 -9.95 -6.68
N LEU A 84 -7.21 -9.48 -5.54
CA LEU A 84 -6.52 -8.57 -4.65
C LEU A 84 -5.21 -9.18 -4.15
N CYS A 85 -5.26 -10.40 -3.61
CA CYS A 85 -4.08 -11.09 -3.11
C CYS A 85 -3.01 -11.24 -4.20
N LEU A 86 -3.41 -11.65 -5.41
CA LEU A 86 -2.48 -11.80 -6.52
C LEU A 86 -1.81 -10.46 -6.89
N MET A 87 -2.59 -9.38 -7.09
CA MET A 87 -2.06 -8.06 -7.44
C MET A 87 -1.16 -7.50 -6.35
N MET A 88 -1.65 -7.53 -5.11
CA MET A 88 -0.98 -6.90 -3.98
C MET A 88 0.29 -7.65 -3.63
N PHE A 89 0.21 -8.97 -3.45
CA PHE A 89 1.36 -9.76 -3.00
C PHE A 89 2.46 -9.87 -4.04
N SER A 90 2.12 -10.05 -5.33
CA SER A 90 3.13 -10.04 -6.40
C SER A 90 3.79 -8.68 -6.54
N GLY A 91 3.02 -7.59 -6.42
CA GLY A 91 3.56 -6.23 -6.44
C GLY A 91 4.48 -5.95 -5.25
N MET A 92 4.05 -6.32 -4.03
CA MET A 92 4.89 -6.19 -2.82
C MET A 92 6.17 -7.02 -2.93
N THR A 93 6.08 -8.27 -3.44
CA THR A 93 7.25 -9.11 -3.70
C THR A 93 8.22 -8.44 -4.67
N LEU A 94 7.70 -7.85 -5.75
CA LEU A 94 8.54 -7.13 -6.72
C LEU A 94 9.20 -5.91 -6.08
N CYS A 95 8.50 -5.17 -5.22
CA CYS A 95 9.10 -4.07 -4.45
C CYS A 95 10.27 -4.57 -3.59
N LEU A 96 10.12 -5.66 -2.84
CA LEU A 96 11.20 -6.22 -2.02
C LEU A 96 12.40 -6.67 -2.87
N ILE A 97 12.15 -7.27 -4.03
CA ILE A 97 13.23 -7.63 -4.97
C ILE A 97 13.98 -6.38 -5.46
N ILE A 98 13.24 -5.32 -5.81
CA ILE A 98 13.84 -4.06 -6.25
C ILE A 98 14.68 -3.45 -5.12
N TYR A 99 14.19 -3.42 -3.88
CA TYR A 99 14.94 -2.91 -2.73
C TYR A 99 16.24 -3.68 -2.52
N MET A 100 16.21 -5.00 -2.67
CA MET A 100 17.38 -5.85 -2.52
C MET A 100 18.43 -5.62 -3.61
N VAL A 101 17.99 -5.43 -4.88
CA VAL A 101 18.88 -5.25 -6.03
C VAL A 101 19.35 -3.80 -6.19
N LEU A 102 18.46 -2.85 -5.86
CA LEU A 102 18.67 -1.41 -5.97
C LEU A 102 18.37 -0.73 -4.63
N PRO A 103 19.24 -0.86 -3.62
CA PRO A 103 19.06 -0.21 -2.33
C PRO A 103 18.88 1.30 -2.50
N ASN A 104 17.67 1.76 -2.25
CA ASN A 104 17.26 3.14 -2.47
C ASN A 104 16.73 3.78 -1.18
N GLY A 105 16.66 5.11 -1.16
CA GLY A 105 16.20 5.84 0.00
C GLY A 105 15.95 7.31 -0.30
N LEU A 106 15.58 8.06 0.74
CA LEU A 106 15.22 9.47 0.69
C LEU A 106 16.13 10.32 1.57
N ASP A 107 16.34 11.57 1.15
CA ASP A 107 17.03 12.63 1.90
C ASP A 107 16.11 13.83 2.23
N ILE A 108 14.81 13.73 1.95
CA ILE A 108 13.83 14.82 2.08
C ILE A 108 13.11 14.84 3.43
N ARG A 109 13.39 13.89 4.34
CA ARG A 109 12.73 13.81 5.64
C ARG A 109 13.30 14.90 6.58
N PRO A 110 12.46 15.84 7.07
CA PRO A 110 12.93 16.87 7.99
C PRO A 110 13.21 16.26 9.38
N THR A 111 14.06 16.92 10.15
CA THR A 111 14.25 16.55 11.57
C THR A 111 13.16 17.17 12.45
N ALA A 112 12.90 16.56 13.60
CA ALA A 112 11.91 17.06 14.55
C ALA A 112 12.27 18.47 15.05
N GLU A 113 13.57 18.72 15.25
CA GLU A 113 14.13 20.00 15.68
C GLU A 113 13.90 21.09 14.62
N ALA A 114 14.09 20.77 13.34
CA ALA A 114 13.86 21.71 12.24
C ALA A 114 12.38 22.10 12.08
N ILE A 115 11.46 21.18 12.44
CA ILE A 115 10.03 21.44 12.42
C ILE A 115 9.60 22.31 13.60
N GLY A 116 10.15 22.09 14.80
CA GLY A 116 9.89 22.87 16.01
C GLY A 116 8.44 22.88 16.48
N ARG A 117 7.66 21.86 16.12
CA ARG A 117 6.24 21.72 16.52
C ARG A 117 6.05 20.52 17.45
N GLU A 118 5.29 20.73 18.52
CA GLU A 118 4.93 19.70 19.49
C GLU A 118 3.42 19.49 19.51
N ASN A 119 2.97 18.37 18.96
CA ASN A 119 1.56 17.96 18.99
C ASN A 119 1.45 16.43 18.81
N LEU A 120 0.22 15.90 18.98
CA LEU A 120 -0.04 14.46 18.86
C LEU A 120 0.41 13.89 17.50
N ALA A 121 0.16 14.62 16.41
CA ALA A 121 0.54 14.16 15.07
C ALA A 121 2.06 14.08 14.93
N MET A 122 2.83 15.05 15.46
CA MET A 122 4.30 14.99 15.49
C MET A 122 4.81 13.84 16.36
N THR A 123 4.19 13.57 17.51
CA THR A 123 4.55 12.43 18.35
C THR A 123 4.40 11.12 17.57
N LEU A 124 3.28 10.95 16.86
CA LEU A 124 3.05 9.78 16.00
C LEU A 124 4.05 9.71 14.84
N MET A 125 4.36 10.84 14.19
CA MET A 125 5.39 10.90 13.15
C MET A 125 6.75 10.44 13.63
N GLN A 126 7.19 10.90 14.81
CA GLN A 126 8.46 10.48 15.40
C GLN A 126 8.48 8.97 15.73
N LEU A 127 7.35 8.40 16.14
CA LEU A 127 7.24 6.94 16.33
C LEU A 127 7.42 6.18 15.01
N ILE A 128 6.78 6.65 13.94
CA ILE A 128 6.95 6.07 12.59
C ILE A 128 8.41 6.22 12.14
N TRP A 129 9.03 7.39 12.28
CA TRP A 129 10.43 7.60 11.88
C TRP A 129 11.44 6.72 12.65
N LYS A 130 11.11 6.32 13.88
CA LYS A 130 11.92 5.36 14.66
C LYS A 130 11.74 3.92 14.19
N ALA A 131 10.53 3.60 13.68
CA ALA A 131 10.18 2.25 13.26
C ALA A 131 10.49 1.97 11.78
N ASP A 132 10.54 3.01 10.95
CA ASP A 132 10.67 2.93 9.50
C ASP A 132 11.79 3.87 9.02
N ALA A 133 12.92 3.31 8.63
CA ALA A 133 14.05 4.04 8.12
C ALA A 133 13.74 4.71 6.77
N SER A 134 14.56 5.71 6.37
CA SER A 134 14.42 6.38 5.06
C SER A 134 15.07 5.59 3.92
N VAL A 135 15.02 4.25 3.99
CA VAL A 135 15.56 3.33 2.98
C VAL A 135 14.47 2.39 2.48
N ASN A 136 14.70 1.74 1.35
CA ASN A 136 13.76 0.78 0.76
C ASN A 136 12.39 1.42 0.44
N VAL A 137 12.41 2.55 -0.26
CA VAL A 137 11.24 3.41 -0.46
C VAL A 137 10.60 3.29 -1.85
N CYS A 138 11.39 3.03 -2.90
CA CYS A 138 10.93 3.00 -4.30
C CYS A 138 10.96 1.59 -4.89
N PRO A 139 9.80 1.09 -5.42
CA PRO A 139 8.46 1.66 -5.48
C PRO A 139 7.73 1.69 -4.14
N SER A 140 6.81 2.65 -3.93
CA SER A 140 6.03 2.72 -2.69
C SER A 140 5.06 1.55 -2.54
N ILE A 141 5.30 0.69 -1.53
CA ILE A 141 4.39 -0.41 -1.17
C ILE A 141 3.04 0.14 -0.69
N HIS A 142 3.03 1.26 0.04
CA HIS A 142 1.80 1.91 0.49
C HIS A 142 0.91 2.30 -0.71
N CYS A 143 1.48 2.96 -1.71
CA CYS A 143 0.73 3.39 -2.89
C CYS A 143 0.31 2.21 -3.77
N GLN A 144 1.20 1.23 -3.97
CA GLN A 144 0.94 0.02 -4.74
C GLN A 144 -0.22 -0.79 -4.14
N SER A 145 -0.14 -1.14 -2.86
CA SER A 145 -1.16 -1.96 -2.20
C SER A 145 -2.49 -1.22 -2.06
N THR A 146 -2.46 0.09 -1.77
CA THR A 146 -3.66 0.92 -1.69
C THR A 146 -4.40 0.98 -3.02
N ALA A 147 -3.69 1.18 -4.13
CA ALA A 147 -4.29 1.17 -5.47
C ALA A 147 -4.85 -0.23 -5.81
N CYS A 148 -4.16 -1.31 -5.48
CA CYS A 148 -4.67 -2.68 -5.65
C CYS A 148 -5.97 -2.90 -4.87
N MET A 149 -6.06 -2.42 -3.62
CA MET A 149 -7.28 -2.47 -2.82
C MET A 149 -8.43 -1.70 -3.47
N ALA A 150 -8.19 -0.48 -3.95
CA ALA A 150 -9.19 0.33 -4.62
C ALA A 150 -9.69 -0.31 -5.93
N ILE A 151 -8.79 -0.87 -6.73
CA ILE A 151 -9.11 -1.60 -7.97
C ILE A 151 -9.97 -2.83 -7.66
N ALA A 152 -9.53 -3.70 -6.76
CA ALA A 152 -10.22 -4.94 -6.43
C ALA A 152 -11.60 -4.67 -5.80
N PHE A 153 -11.68 -3.73 -4.87
CA PHE A 153 -12.93 -3.34 -4.23
C PHE A 153 -13.90 -2.74 -5.23
N SER A 154 -13.43 -1.86 -6.13
CA SER A 154 -14.25 -1.27 -7.19
C SER A 154 -14.78 -2.30 -8.19
N GLY A 155 -14.05 -3.38 -8.44
CA GLY A 155 -14.45 -4.49 -9.30
C GLY A 155 -15.34 -5.53 -8.62
N SER A 156 -15.53 -5.43 -7.30
CA SER A 156 -16.24 -6.43 -6.52
C SER A 156 -17.77 -6.36 -6.65
N THR A 157 -18.43 -7.45 -6.27
CA THR A 157 -19.90 -7.52 -6.19
C THR A 157 -20.47 -6.54 -5.14
N LEU A 158 -19.70 -6.18 -4.12
CA LEU A 158 -20.10 -5.25 -3.05
C LEU A 158 -20.42 -3.84 -3.58
N THR A 159 -19.75 -3.43 -4.66
CA THR A 159 -19.84 -2.07 -5.20
C THR A 159 -20.75 -1.96 -6.42
N LYS A 160 -21.24 -3.07 -6.99
CA LYS A 160 -22.04 -3.08 -8.23
C LYS A 160 -23.24 -2.14 -8.18
N GLN A 161 -23.98 -2.16 -7.06
CA GLN A 161 -25.18 -1.33 -6.88
C GLN A 161 -24.93 -0.09 -6.00
N ARG A 162 -23.67 0.20 -5.67
CA ARG A 162 -23.27 1.26 -4.73
C ARG A 162 -22.09 2.05 -5.28
N PRO A 163 -22.29 2.89 -6.31
CA PRO A 163 -21.20 3.63 -6.96
C PRO A 163 -20.46 4.57 -6.02
N TRP A 164 -21.14 5.08 -4.98
CA TRP A 164 -20.52 5.91 -3.95
C TRP A 164 -19.42 5.17 -3.16
N LEU A 165 -19.53 3.84 -2.96
CA LEU A 165 -18.48 3.05 -2.32
C LEU A 165 -17.21 3.00 -3.18
N LYS A 166 -17.36 2.96 -4.51
CA LYS A 166 -16.19 3.06 -5.42
C LYS A 166 -15.52 4.41 -5.28
N ALA A 167 -16.31 5.48 -5.32
CA ALA A 167 -15.79 6.84 -5.16
C ALA A 167 -15.09 7.00 -3.80
N ALA A 168 -15.72 6.54 -2.73
CA ALA A 168 -15.12 6.59 -1.38
C ALA A 168 -13.79 5.82 -1.31
N ALA A 169 -13.69 4.63 -1.90
CA ALA A 169 -12.47 3.84 -1.94
C ALA A 169 -11.34 4.58 -2.68
N TRP A 170 -11.64 5.22 -3.81
CA TRP A 170 -10.65 5.99 -4.57
C TRP A 170 -10.25 7.29 -3.89
N VAL A 171 -11.18 8.00 -3.25
CA VAL A 171 -10.86 9.18 -2.44
C VAL A 171 -9.94 8.79 -1.29
N TRP A 172 -10.25 7.70 -0.59
CA TRP A 172 -9.41 7.22 0.51
C TRP A 172 -8.03 6.78 0.02
N ALA A 173 -7.97 6.09 -1.12
CA ALA A 173 -6.71 5.71 -1.75
C ALA A 173 -5.87 6.94 -2.11
N ALA A 174 -6.48 7.97 -2.69
CA ALA A 174 -5.81 9.23 -3.00
C ALA A 174 -5.26 9.93 -1.73
N LEU A 175 -6.03 9.93 -0.64
CA LEU A 175 -5.60 10.49 0.66
C LEU A 175 -4.40 9.73 1.24
N ILE A 176 -4.40 8.38 1.17
CA ILE A 176 -3.26 7.58 1.63
C ILE A 176 -2.04 7.86 0.74
N CYS A 177 -2.18 7.86 -0.59
CA CYS A 177 -1.06 8.16 -1.48
C CYS A 177 -0.51 9.57 -1.25
N ALA A 178 -1.37 10.59 -1.13
CA ALA A 178 -0.95 11.94 -0.79
C ALA A 178 -0.24 11.98 0.58
N SER A 179 -0.74 11.24 1.56
CA SER A 179 -0.15 11.22 2.90
C SER A 179 1.31 10.75 2.89
N THR A 180 1.67 9.81 2.03
CA THR A 180 3.06 9.32 1.94
C THR A 180 4.03 10.41 1.54
N VAL A 181 3.59 11.34 0.69
CA VAL A 181 4.41 12.46 0.19
C VAL A 181 4.40 13.64 1.17
N PHE A 182 3.24 14.00 1.76
CA PHE A 182 3.14 15.07 2.74
C PHE A 182 3.84 14.74 4.06
N THR A 183 3.95 13.47 4.44
CA THR A 183 4.72 13.01 5.61
C THR A 183 6.20 12.80 5.29
N LYS A 184 6.63 13.04 4.04
CA LYS A 184 8.01 12.80 3.58
C LYS A 184 8.50 11.36 3.80
N GLN A 185 7.56 10.41 3.78
CA GLN A 185 7.88 8.98 3.80
C GLN A 185 8.23 8.44 2.41
N HIS A 186 7.71 9.09 1.37
CA HIS A 186 7.98 8.76 -0.03
C HIS A 186 8.16 10.03 -0.88
N SER A 187 8.96 9.91 -1.94
CA SER A 187 9.00 10.85 -3.06
C SER A 187 7.78 10.67 -3.95
N ILE A 188 7.46 11.69 -4.74
CA ILE A 188 6.47 11.59 -5.81
C ILE A 188 6.85 10.48 -6.81
N ILE A 189 8.14 10.23 -7.01
CA ILE A 189 8.66 9.15 -7.88
C ILE A 189 8.24 7.78 -7.32
N ASP A 190 8.43 7.55 -6.01
CA ASP A 190 8.08 6.28 -5.36
C ASP A 190 6.58 6.02 -5.45
N MET A 191 5.78 7.09 -5.22
CA MET A 191 4.32 7.03 -5.34
C MET A 191 3.92 6.64 -6.75
N VAL A 192 4.46 7.31 -7.78
CA VAL A 192 4.12 7.04 -9.18
C VAL A 192 4.54 5.62 -9.57
N CYS A 193 5.74 5.17 -9.20
CA CYS A 193 6.19 3.80 -9.46
C CYS A 193 5.26 2.76 -8.83
N GLY A 194 4.83 2.96 -7.59
CA GLY A 194 3.87 2.08 -6.92
C GLY A 194 2.51 2.06 -7.62
N LEU A 195 1.99 3.23 -8.02
CA LEU A 195 0.73 3.34 -8.75
C LEU A 195 0.80 2.68 -10.13
N VAL A 196 1.89 2.86 -10.87
CA VAL A 196 2.11 2.21 -12.18
C VAL A 196 2.11 0.69 -12.02
N LEU A 197 2.81 0.17 -11.01
CA LEU A 197 2.83 -1.27 -10.74
C LEU A 197 1.43 -1.82 -10.44
N ALA A 198 0.63 -1.11 -9.63
CA ALA A 198 -0.76 -1.49 -9.38
C ALA A 198 -1.63 -1.40 -10.64
N ALA A 199 -1.44 -0.38 -11.47
CA ALA A 199 -2.18 -0.21 -12.72
C ALA A 199 -1.89 -1.33 -13.72
N VAL A 200 -0.63 -1.75 -13.86
CA VAL A 200 -0.25 -2.89 -14.72
C VAL A 200 -1.00 -4.15 -14.30
N TRP A 201 -1.01 -4.49 -13.02
CA TRP A 201 -1.77 -5.62 -12.50
C TRP A 201 -3.29 -5.44 -12.68
N GLY A 202 -3.79 -4.23 -12.47
CA GLY A 202 -5.20 -3.90 -12.70
C GLY A 202 -5.61 -4.16 -14.15
N VAL A 203 -4.79 -3.74 -15.10
CA VAL A 203 -5.01 -4.00 -16.54
C VAL A 203 -4.96 -5.50 -16.83
N ILE A 204 -4.01 -6.25 -16.29
CA ILE A 204 -3.90 -7.69 -16.50
C ILE A 204 -5.13 -8.45 -15.97
N LEU A 205 -5.65 -8.09 -14.80
CA LEU A 205 -6.71 -8.87 -14.14
C LEU A 205 -8.13 -8.36 -14.38
N TYR A 206 -8.31 -7.10 -14.75
CA TYR A 206 -9.60 -6.45 -14.96
C TYR A 206 -9.74 -5.81 -16.36
N GLY A 207 -8.75 -5.99 -17.24
CA GLY A 207 -8.74 -5.41 -18.57
C GLY A 207 -9.85 -5.98 -19.49
N PRO A 208 -10.17 -5.28 -20.60
CA PRO A 208 -11.30 -5.59 -21.47
C PRO A 208 -11.20 -6.96 -22.17
N TRP A 209 -9.98 -7.53 -22.29
CA TRP A 209 -9.78 -8.87 -22.86
C TRP A 209 -10.40 -10.00 -22.02
N LYS A 210 -10.60 -9.84 -20.70
CA LYS A 210 -11.27 -10.83 -19.85
C LYS A 210 -12.78 -10.92 -20.08
N LYS A 211 -13.42 -9.84 -20.54
CA LYS A 211 -14.84 -9.83 -20.87
C LYS A 211 -15.21 -10.67 -22.12
N ARG A 212 -14.21 -11.17 -22.86
CA ARG A 212 -14.41 -12.02 -24.05
C ARG A 212 -14.37 -13.52 -23.77
N GLN A 213 -14.12 -13.91 -22.50
CA GLN A 213 -13.98 -15.32 -22.10
C GLN A 213 -15.13 -15.79 -21.19
N ASP A 214 -16.03 -14.90 -20.77
CA ASP A 214 -17.28 -15.16 -20.04
C ASP A 214 -18.47 -15.01 -20.99
#